data_bd1124cc392d11e373bd4212794388b7
#
_entry.id   bd1124cc392d11e373bd4212794388b7
#
_cell.length_a   1.000
_cell.length_b   1.000
_cell.length_c   1.000
_cell.angle_alpha   90.00
_cell.angle_beta   90.00
_cell.angle_gamma   90.00
#
_symmetry.space_group_name_H-M   'P 1'
#
loop_
_entity.id
_entity.type
_entity.pdbx_description
1 polymer ?
#
loop_
_entity_poly.entity_id
_entity_poly.type
_entity_poly.pdbx_seq_one_letter_code
_entity_poly.pdbx_strand_id
1 'polypeptide(L)'
;MSLSLWTADELIEATGGTLSAPFDADGISIDTRTLAPGDLFVALLGEGRDGHAFVGDALAKGAAGAMVHEDVGSSGPVLRVDDTLAGLARLGAYARTRFGETGGRLVAVTGSVGKTTTKEMLRGILSAFGPTHAAAASYNNHWGLPLTLARTPRDAEYCIAEIGMNHAGEIAPLTRLARPHVAVVTTIAKAHVGHLGSIEAIADEKASIMLGLEPAGIAVLPADSPHLARMQARAGDAIVLTFGADPAADVRLVHSEADEHGSLIHIDILGQTASLRLNAPGPHMAMNAVAALAVVAALGLDPTRGIDALETFVPLAGRGARREIAVGCGSALLLDESYNGNGASMRAALEVLRLQPARRRVAVLGDMLELGDEGPAEHAGLADAVIQSADQLFTCGPLMRDLFDAVPEALRGAHAADSAALAPIVAAAIARGDAILVKGSLGSGMKRVIEAIDQAACRPSTVTAGAA
;
A
#
# COMPACT_ATOMS: atom_id res chain seq x y z
N MET A 1 -3.21 32.98 12.75
CA MET A 1 -3.05 31.69 13.43
C MET A 1 -3.84 30.68 12.61
N SER A 2 -3.23 29.59 12.13
CA SER A 2 -4.00 28.52 11.50
C SER A 2 -4.89 27.90 12.56
N LEU A 3 -6.14 27.59 12.22
CA LEU A 3 -7.04 26.83 13.08
C LEU A 3 -6.42 25.44 13.31
N SER A 4 -6.46 24.94 14.56
CA SER A 4 -6.09 23.55 14.88
C SER A 4 -6.94 22.56 14.07
N LEU A 5 -6.43 21.38 13.82
CA LEU A 5 -7.17 20.35 13.08
C LEU A 5 -8.49 20.00 13.79
N TRP A 6 -8.47 19.97 15.12
CA TRP A 6 -9.60 19.69 15.98
C TRP A 6 -9.67 20.72 17.11
N THR A 7 -10.80 21.39 17.25
CA THR A 7 -11.08 22.21 18.44
C THR A 7 -11.67 21.36 19.56
N ALA A 8 -11.61 21.85 20.81
CA ALA A 8 -12.21 21.19 21.96
C ALA A 8 -13.72 20.91 21.75
N ASP A 9 -14.44 21.85 21.17
CA ASP A 9 -15.88 21.71 20.88
C ASP A 9 -16.14 20.61 19.84
N GLU A 10 -15.36 20.57 18.77
CA GLU A 10 -15.48 19.51 17.74
C GLU A 10 -15.15 18.12 18.28
N LEU A 11 -14.17 18.01 19.20
CA LEU A 11 -13.84 16.73 19.83
C LEU A 11 -15.03 16.19 20.65
N ILE A 12 -15.72 17.06 21.38
CA ILE A 12 -16.93 16.70 22.14
C ILE A 12 -18.07 16.35 21.17
N GLU A 13 -18.35 17.23 20.20
CA GLU A 13 -19.46 17.05 19.25
C GLU A 13 -19.29 15.75 18.43
N ALA A 14 -18.10 15.52 17.90
CA ALA A 14 -17.81 14.35 17.09
C ALA A 14 -17.92 13.06 17.88
N THR A 15 -17.41 13.02 19.12
CA THR A 15 -17.28 11.76 19.87
C THR A 15 -18.42 11.51 20.85
N GLY A 16 -19.17 12.55 21.25
CA GLY A 16 -20.09 12.52 22.38
C GLY A 16 -19.38 12.35 23.73
N GLY A 17 -18.06 12.53 23.77
CA GLY A 17 -17.23 12.38 24.97
C GLY A 17 -17.21 13.61 25.85
N THR A 18 -16.43 13.52 26.93
CA THR A 18 -16.23 14.61 27.89
C THR A 18 -14.74 14.94 28.05
N LEU A 19 -14.38 16.20 28.06
CA LEU A 19 -13.02 16.67 28.31
C LEU A 19 -12.77 16.88 29.80
N SER A 20 -11.64 16.39 30.33
CA SER A 20 -11.20 16.72 31.71
C SER A 20 -10.73 18.17 31.83
N ALA A 21 -10.18 18.72 30.75
CA ALA A 21 -9.83 20.15 30.58
C ALA A 21 -9.88 20.44 29.05
N PRO A 22 -10.27 21.67 28.63
CA PRO A 22 -10.30 22.04 27.23
C PRO A 22 -8.91 21.97 26.58
N PHE A 23 -8.82 21.41 25.39
CA PHE A 23 -7.63 21.43 24.53
C PHE A 23 -8.02 21.31 23.05
N ASP A 24 -7.23 21.92 22.21
CA ASP A 24 -7.28 21.74 20.75
C ASP A 24 -6.18 20.77 20.32
N ALA A 25 -6.36 20.08 19.19
CA ALA A 25 -5.35 19.17 18.66
C ALA A 25 -4.99 19.50 17.20
N ASP A 26 -3.70 19.47 16.89
CA ASP A 26 -3.17 19.76 15.55
C ASP A 26 -3.07 18.51 14.67
N GLY A 27 -3.20 17.33 15.27
CA GLY A 27 -3.19 16.03 14.61
C GLY A 27 -3.78 14.93 15.49
N ILE A 28 -3.73 13.69 14.99
CA ILE A 28 -4.17 12.50 15.73
C ILE A 28 -3.12 11.40 15.61
N SER A 29 -2.75 10.75 16.71
CA SER A 29 -1.85 9.62 16.72
C SER A 29 -2.39 8.45 17.54
N ILE A 30 -2.11 7.22 17.08
CA ILE A 30 -2.39 5.96 17.77
C ILE A 30 -1.09 5.27 18.22
N ASP A 31 0.08 5.90 17.96
CA ASP A 31 1.39 5.32 18.20
C ASP A 31 2.35 6.39 18.76
N THR A 32 2.82 6.19 19.97
CA THR A 32 3.74 7.13 20.67
C THR A 32 5.11 7.26 19.98
N ARG A 33 5.46 6.37 19.04
CA ARG A 33 6.71 6.44 18.26
C ARG A 33 6.64 7.46 17.13
N THR A 34 5.43 7.74 16.64
CA THR A 34 5.15 8.66 15.52
C THR A 34 4.33 9.89 15.94
N LEU A 35 4.01 9.97 17.22
CA LEU A 35 3.27 11.10 17.79
C LEU A 35 4.07 12.40 17.66
N ALA A 36 3.41 13.45 17.18
CA ALA A 36 3.94 14.81 17.15
C ALA A 36 3.40 15.64 18.35
N PRO A 37 4.14 16.65 18.82
CA PRO A 37 3.60 17.61 19.78
C PRO A 37 2.34 18.28 19.23
N GLY A 38 1.31 18.41 20.07
CA GLY A 38 0.00 18.92 19.67
C GLY A 38 -0.99 17.85 19.16
N ASP A 39 -0.59 16.60 18.97
CA ASP A 39 -1.51 15.52 18.58
C ASP A 39 -2.48 15.13 19.71
N LEU A 40 -3.69 14.72 19.35
CA LEU A 40 -4.55 13.88 20.18
C LEU A 40 -4.04 12.43 20.11
N PHE A 41 -3.62 11.87 21.23
CA PHE A 41 -3.28 10.45 21.31
C PHE A 41 -4.55 9.62 21.52
N VAL A 42 -4.80 8.62 20.68
CA VAL A 42 -5.94 7.70 20.79
C VAL A 42 -5.46 6.37 21.39
N ALA A 43 -5.90 6.07 22.60
CA ALA A 43 -5.53 4.84 23.33
C ALA A 43 -6.37 3.66 22.84
N LEU A 44 -5.97 3.05 21.71
CA LEU A 44 -6.66 1.88 21.16
C LEU A 44 -6.32 0.61 21.94
N LEU A 45 -7.33 -0.24 22.13
CA LEU A 45 -7.16 -1.60 22.61
C LEU A 45 -6.91 -2.52 21.39
N GLY A 46 -5.76 -3.18 21.32
CA GLY A 46 -5.40 -4.13 20.27
C GLY A 46 -5.16 -5.54 20.82
N GLU A 47 -5.02 -6.52 19.94
CA GLU A 47 -4.64 -7.88 20.30
C GLU A 47 -3.27 -7.91 21.01
N GLY A 48 -3.28 -8.03 22.34
CA GLY A 48 -2.07 -8.12 23.15
C GLY A 48 -1.36 -6.79 23.50
N ARG A 49 -1.97 -5.63 23.19
CA ARG A 49 -1.48 -4.31 23.61
C ARG A 49 -2.63 -3.39 23.96
N ASP A 50 -2.52 -2.76 25.12
CA ASP A 50 -3.44 -1.72 25.56
C ASP A 50 -2.80 -0.34 25.40
N GLY A 51 -3.42 0.51 24.57
CA GLY A 51 -2.98 1.88 24.34
C GLY A 51 -3.03 2.76 25.58
N HIS A 52 -3.90 2.45 26.55
CA HIS A 52 -4.04 3.21 27.79
C HIS A 52 -2.75 3.23 28.63
N ALA A 53 -1.97 2.14 28.57
CA ALA A 53 -0.65 2.07 29.23
C ALA A 53 0.37 3.10 28.71
N PHE A 54 0.14 3.69 27.52
CA PHE A 54 1.05 4.65 26.88
C PHE A 54 0.59 6.10 26.96
N VAL A 55 -0.52 6.39 27.64
CA VAL A 55 -1.06 7.77 27.77
C VAL A 55 -0.05 8.70 28.45
N GLY A 56 0.59 8.24 29.53
CA GLY A 56 1.62 9.02 30.20
C GLY A 56 2.80 9.38 29.30
N ASP A 57 3.27 8.41 28.51
CA ASP A 57 4.34 8.62 27.53
C ASP A 57 3.92 9.60 26.43
N ALA A 58 2.68 9.50 25.94
CA ALA A 58 2.16 10.39 24.91
C ALA A 58 2.12 11.83 25.40
N LEU A 59 1.59 12.06 26.59
CA LEU A 59 1.54 13.40 27.22
C LEU A 59 2.95 13.95 27.51
N ALA A 60 3.88 13.10 27.98
CA ALA A 60 5.27 13.51 28.20
C ALA A 60 5.98 13.89 26.88
N LYS A 61 5.56 13.34 25.73
CA LYS A 61 6.03 13.71 24.39
C LYS A 61 5.32 14.93 23.78
N GLY A 62 4.42 15.55 24.52
CA GLY A 62 3.74 16.78 24.09
C GLY A 62 2.41 16.57 23.39
N ALA A 63 1.75 15.41 23.53
CA ALA A 63 0.36 15.28 23.09
C ALA A 63 -0.50 16.36 23.73
N ALA A 64 -1.42 16.97 22.97
CA ALA A 64 -2.37 17.98 23.47
C ALA A 64 -3.34 17.36 24.48
N GLY A 65 -3.66 16.07 24.31
CA GLY A 65 -4.50 15.28 25.19
C GLY A 65 -4.56 13.84 24.73
N ALA A 66 -5.27 12.99 25.46
CA ALA A 66 -5.48 11.60 25.11
C ALA A 66 -6.95 11.22 25.10
N MET A 67 -7.41 10.47 24.09
CA MET A 67 -8.73 9.84 24.07
C MET A 67 -8.67 8.48 24.74
N VAL A 68 -9.46 8.29 25.76
CA VAL A 68 -9.48 7.11 26.64
C VAL A 68 -10.89 6.65 26.94
N HIS A 69 -11.10 5.36 27.23
CA HIS A 69 -12.39 4.85 27.71
C HIS A 69 -12.35 4.37 29.17
N GLU A 70 -11.17 4.35 29.79
CA GLU A 70 -11.00 4.02 31.21
C GLU A 70 -10.17 5.07 31.96
N ASP A 71 -10.11 4.96 33.28
CA ASP A 71 -9.29 5.87 34.08
C ASP A 71 -7.82 5.46 34.02
N VAL A 72 -7.01 6.37 33.52
CA VAL A 72 -5.57 6.16 33.35
C VAL A 72 -4.72 6.82 34.44
N GLY A 73 -5.35 7.44 35.45
CA GLY A 73 -4.66 8.16 36.54
C GLY A 73 -3.74 9.29 36.04
N SER A 74 -3.98 9.83 34.84
CA SER A 74 -3.15 10.85 34.22
C SER A 74 -3.47 12.24 34.76
N SER A 75 -2.44 13.08 34.93
CA SER A 75 -2.60 14.50 35.30
C SER A 75 -2.79 15.42 34.08
N GLY A 76 -2.71 14.91 32.84
CA GLY A 76 -2.89 15.68 31.62
C GLY A 76 -4.34 15.68 31.10
N PRO A 77 -4.64 16.49 30.06
CA PRO A 77 -5.96 16.54 29.45
C PRO A 77 -6.37 15.21 28.84
N VAL A 78 -7.59 14.77 29.10
CA VAL A 78 -8.16 13.56 28.48
C VAL A 78 -9.55 13.83 27.91
N LEU A 79 -9.84 13.19 26.78
CA LEU A 79 -11.15 13.06 26.20
C LEU A 79 -11.67 11.66 26.55
N ARG A 80 -12.65 11.59 27.45
CA ARG A 80 -13.26 10.33 27.87
C ARG A 80 -14.42 9.98 26.94
N VAL A 81 -14.38 8.77 26.38
CA VAL A 81 -15.39 8.19 25.50
C VAL A 81 -15.84 6.84 26.04
N ASP A 82 -16.89 6.26 25.47
CA ASP A 82 -17.40 4.92 25.77
C ASP A 82 -16.48 3.79 25.25
N ASP A 83 -15.91 3.99 24.05
CA ASP A 83 -14.98 3.10 23.38
C ASP A 83 -14.07 3.91 22.47
N THR A 84 -12.76 3.71 22.55
CA THR A 84 -11.78 4.54 21.81
C THR A 84 -11.74 4.22 20.32
N LEU A 85 -12.05 2.99 19.90
CA LEU A 85 -12.15 2.64 18.48
C LEU A 85 -13.42 3.24 17.86
N ALA A 86 -14.56 3.14 18.56
CA ALA A 86 -15.79 3.82 18.15
C ALA A 86 -15.64 5.33 18.15
N GLY A 87 -14.94 5.90 19.14
CA GLY A 87 -14.57 7.33 19.20
C GLY A 87 -13.75 7.76 17.98
N LEU A 88 -12.74 6.97 17.60
CA LEU A 88 -11.94 7.23 16.41
C LEU A 88 -12.79 7.16 15.12
N ALA A 89 -13.71 6.18 15.02
CA ALA A 89 -14.63 6.08 13.90
C ALA A 89 -15.56 7.30 13.80
N ARG A 90 -16.07 7.80 14.95
CA ARG A 90 -16.89 9.03 15.03
C ARG A 90 -16.09 10.28 14.63
N LEU A 91 -14.83 10.41 15.07
CA LEU A 91 -13.93 11.47 14.58
C LEU A 91 -13.74 11.39 13.06
N GLY A 92 -13.51 10.20 12.51
CA GLY A 92 -13.40 10.00 11.08
C GLY A 92 -14.67 10.39 10.31
N ALA A 93 -15.85 10.03 10.82
CA ALA A 93 -17.14 10.40 10.25
C ALA A 93 -17.38 11.91 10.25
N TYR A 94 -17.08 12.57 11.38
CA TYR A 94 -17.18 14.04 11.52
C TYR A 94 -16.24 14.75 10.53
N ALA A 95 -14.97 14.34 10.50
CA ALA A 95 -14.00 14.91 9.56
C ALA A 95 -14.41 14.70 8.10
N ARG A 96 -14.98 13.52 7.76
CA ARG A 96 -15.51 13.26 6.40
C ARG A 96 -16.67 14.19 6.05
N THR A 97 -17.54 14.47 6.99
CA THR A 97 -18.66 15.42 6.79
C THR A 97 -18.12 16.83 6.57
N ARG A 98 -17.27 17.33 7.48
CA ARG A 98 -16.58 18.62 7.37
C ARG A 98 -15.85 18.79 6.04
N PHE A 99 -15.10 17.76 5.60
CA PHE A 99 -14.41 17.73 4.33
C PHE A 99 -15.37 17.83 3.12
N GLY A 100 -16.54 17.17 3.19
CA GLY A 100 -17.56 17.26 2.12
C GLY A 100 -18.22 18.64 2.04
N GLU A 101 -18.45 19.29 3.18
CA GLU A 101 -19.04 20.64 3.24
C GLU A 101 -18.15 21.70 2.59
N THR A 102 -16.85 21.51 2.57
CA THR A 102 -15.89 22.39 1.86
C THR A 102 -15.76 22.07 0.36
N GLY A 103 -16.52 21.10 -0.16
CA GLY A 103 -16.45 20.65 -1.55
C GLY A 103 -15.33 19.64 -1.81
N GLY A 104 -14.72 19.08 -0.79
CA GLY A 104 -13.65 18.09 -0.88
C GLY A 104 -14.09 16.81 -1.58
N ARG A 105 -13.21 16.24 -2.39
CA ARG A 105 -13.43 15.02 -3.19
C ARG A 105 -12.66 13.84 -2.63
N LEU A 106 -13.36 12.76 -2.25
CA LEU A 106 -12.75 11.54 -1.71
C LEU A 106 -12.71 10.45 -2.77
N VAL A 107 -11.53 9.85 -2.95
CA VAL A 107 -11.27 8.67 -3.78
C VAL A 107 -10.98 7.48 -2.87
N ALA A 108 -11.73 6.37 -3.01
CA ALA A 108 -11.46 5.13 -2.30
C ALA A 108 -10.83 4.10 -3.26
N VAL A 109 -9.78 3.42 -2.80
CA VAL A 109 -9.02 2.45 -3.61
C VAL A 109 -8.99 1.09 -2.91
N THR A 110 -9.46 0.04 -3.60
CA THR A 110 -9.29 -1.36 -3.18
C THR A 110 -8.73 -2.22 -4.31
N GLY A 111 -8.49 -3.49 -4.06
CA GLY A 111 -8.02 -4.49 -5.01
C GLY A 111 -7.12 -5.53 -4.37
N SER A 112 -6.84 -6.61 -5.07
CA SER A 112 -5.93 -7.66 -4.59
C SER A 112 -4.48 -7.19 -4.61
N VAL A 113 -4.07 -6.48 -5.68
CA VAL A 113 -2.73 -5.92 -5.91
C VAL A 113 -2.86 -4.47 -6.38
N GLY A 114 -1.84 -3.65 -6.18
CA GLY A 114 -1.76 -2.30 -6.73
C GLY A 114 -2.38 -1.19 -5.87
N LYS A 115 -3.16 -1.47 -4.82
CA LYS A 115 -3.84 -0.47 -3.98
C LYS A 115 -2.94 0.69 -3.55
N THR A 116 -1.87 0.40 -2.83
CA THR A 116 -0.98 1.44 -2.29
C THR A 116 -0.23 2.18 -3.40
N THR A 117 0.21 1.46 -4.44
CA THR A 117 0.87 2.07 -5.59
C THR A 117 -0.06 3.04 -6.31
N THR A 118 -1.31 2.63 -6.60
CA THR A 118 -2.33 3.51 -7.20
C THR A 118 -2.67 4.69 -6.27
N LYS A 119 -2.78 4.47 -4.96
CA LYS A 119 -2.97 5.54 -3.96
C LYS A 119 -1.84 6.57 -4.03
N GLU A 120 -0.58 6.14 -4.11
CA GLU A 120 0.56 7.06 -4.19
C GLU A 120 0.65 7.78 -5.54
N MET A 121 0.34 7.10 -6.64
CA MET A 121 0.22 7.74 -7.95
C MET A 121 -0.87 8.82 -7.91
N LEU A 122 -2.05 8.50 -7.37
CA LEU A 122 -3.14 9.46 -7.18
C LEU A 122 -2.75 10.62 -6.27
N ARG A 123 -2.00 10.36 -5.19
CA ARG A 123 -1.51 11.42 -4.31
C ARG A 123 -0.61 12.40 -5.07
N GLY A 124 0.31 11.89 -5.89
CA GLY A 124 1.15 12.73 -6.76
C GLY A 124 0.32 13.53 -7.76
N ILE A 125 -0.58 12.88 -8.46
CA ILE A 125 -1.46 13.51 -9.46
C ILE A 125 -2.35 14.59 -8.82
N LEU A 126 -3.14 14.23 -7.80
CA LEU A 126 -4.12 15.13 -7.21
C LEU A 126 -3.45 16.31 -6.49
N SER A 127 -2.23 16.12 -5.95
CA SER A 127 -1.43 17.22 -5.39
C SER A 127 -1.05 18.28 -6.44
N ALA A 128 -1.05 17.94 -7.73
CA ALA A 128 -0.88 18.92 -8.78
C ALA A 128 -2.13 19.78 -9.00
N PHE A 129 -3.30 19.33 -8.56
CA PHE A 129 -4.58 20.06 -8.71
C PHE A 129 -4.95 20.85 -7.45
N GLY A 130 -4.60 20.37 -6.26
CA GLY A 130 -4.89 21.05 -5.00
C GLY A 130 -4.38 20.30 -3.78
N PRO A 131 -4.55 20.86 -2.57
CA PRO A 131 -4.16 20.23 -1.32
C PRO A 131 -4.75 18.83 -1.19
N THR A 132 -3.88 17.81 -1.08
CA THR A 132 -4.26 16.40 -1.16
C THR A 132 -3.81 15.66 0.10
N HIS A 133 -4.72 14.94 0.74
CA HIS A 133 -4.47 14.08 1.88
C HIS A 133 -4.55 12.60 1.49
N ALA A 134 -3.62 11.80 1.99
CA ALA A 134 -3.63 10.34 1.91
C ALA A 134 -2.88 9.77 3.11
N ALA A 135 -3.24 8.55 3.52
CA ALA A 135 -2.49 7.86 4.57
C ALA A 135 -1.04 7.64 4.17
N ALA A 136 -0.10 7.96 5.07
CA ALA A 136 1.34 7.76 4.86
C ALA A 136 1.75 6.27 4.81
N ALA A 137 0.93 5.39 5.37
CA ALA A 137 1.10 3.94 5.38
C ALA A 137 -0.15 3.26 4.81
N SER A 138 -0.16 1.92 4.75
CA SER A 138 -1.35 1.14 4.36
C SER A 138 -2.37 1.07 5.52
N TYR A 139 -2.85 2.21 6.00
CA TYR A 139 -3.90 2.33 7.00
C TYR A 139 -5.27 2.10 6.33
N ASN A 140 -5.61 0.83 6.08
CA ASN A 140 -6.70 0.43 5.20
C ASN A 140 -7.77 -0.47 5.87
N ASN A 141 -7.72 -0.61 7.20
CA ASN A 141 -8.61 -1.44 8.00
C ASN A 141 -9.52 -0.60 8.92
N HIS A 142 -10.24 -1.26 9.84
CA HIS A 142 -11.25 -0.69 10.73
C HIS A 142 -10.75 0.41 11.70
N TRP A 143 -9.46 0.55 11.93
CA TRP A 143 -8.88 1.69 12.65
C TRP A 143 -8.06 2.63 11.74
N GLY A 144 -7.47 2.09 10.67
CA GLY A 144 -6.62 2.85 9.76
C GLY A 144 -7.37 3.83 8.88
N LEU A 145 -8.53 3.43 8.35
CA LEU A 145 -9.38 4.32 7.57
C LEU A 145 -9.97 5.46 8.42
N PRO A 146 -10.60 5.20 9.59
CA PRO A 146 -11.04 6.29 10.47
C PRO A 146 -9.92 7.26 10.83
N LEU A 147 -8.71 6.76 11.13
CA LEU A 147 -7.54 7.60 11.40
C LEU A 147 -7.16 8.47 10.20
N THR A 148 -7.18 7.91 9.00
CA THR A 148 -6.92 8.66 7.75
C THR A 148 -7.93 9.79 7.58
N LEU A 149 -9.22 9.51 7.75
CA LEU A 149 -10.27 10.53 7.66
C LEU A 149 -10.12 11.60 8.74
N ALA A 150 -9.90 11.20 9.99
CA ALA A 150 -9.76 12.12 11.12
C ALA A 150 -8.51 13.02 11.01
N ARG A 151 -7.50 12.62 10.25
CA ARG A 151 -6.29 13.39 9.92
C ARG A 151 -6.43 14.29 8.70
N THR A 152 -7.57 14.27 8.00
CA THR A 152 -7.76 15.10 6.80
C THR A 152 -7.67 16.58 7.16
N PRO A 153 -6.70 17.33 6.59
CA PRO A 153 -6.57 18.77 6.81
C PRO A 153 -7.83 19.54 6.44
N ARG A 154 -8.08 20.67 7.10
CA ARG A 154 -9.27 21.49 6.87
C ARG A 154 -9.31 22.10 5.47
N ASP A 155 -8.15 22.39 4.90
CA ASP A 155 -7.95 22.97 3.59
C ASP A 155 -7.75 21.92 2.47
N ALA A 156 -7.86 20.62 2.78
CA ALA A 156 -7.73 19.58 1.78
C ALA A 156 -8.87 19.66 0.74
N GLU A 157 -8.51 19.59 -0.53
CA GLU A 157 -9.46 19.50 -1.65
C GLU A 157 -9.67 18.04 -2.07
N TYR A 158 -8.63 17.19 -1.88
CA TYR A 158 -8.67 15.78 -2.21
C TYR A 158 -8.27 14.93 -1.01
N CYS A 159 -8.97 13.80 -0.84
CA CYS A 159 -8.61 12.77 0.12
C CYS A 159 -8.60 11.41 -0.57
N ILE A 160 -7.54 10.61 -0.36
CA ILE A 160 -7.41 9.28 -0.94
C ILE A 160 -7.39 8.25 0.18
N ALA A 161 -8.40 7.39 0.21
CA ALA A 161 -8.57 6.33 1.20
C ALA A 161 -8.26 4.96 0.58
N GLU A 162 -7.25 4.27 1.10
CA GLU A 162 -7.03 2.87 0.79
C GLU A 162 -7.96 2.01 1.66
N ILE A 163 -8.69 1.04 1.07
CA ILE A 163 -9.58 0.12 1.77
C ILE A 163 -9.14 -1.31 1.48
N GLY A 164 -8.67 -1.99 2.53
CA GLY A 164 -8.27 -3.38 2.52
C GLY A 164 -9.29 -4.29 3.19
N MET A 165 -9.04 -5.60 3.11
CA MET A 165 -9.79 -6.63 3.83
C MET A 165 -8.92 -7.85 4.07
N ASN A 166 -9.21 -8.59 5.12
CA ASN A 166 -8.74 -9.94 5.37
C ASN A 166 -9.91 -10.93 5.35
N HIS A 167 -11.13 -10.51 5.75
CA HIS A 167 -12.33 -11.33 5.81
C HIS A 167 -13.48 -10.70 5.03
N ALA A 168 -14.50 -11.50 4.75
CA ALA A 168 -15.73 -11.04 4.11
C ALA A 168 -16.48 -10.05 5.03
N GLY A 169 -17.08 -9.02 4.42
CA GLY A 169 -17.90 -8.01 5.10
C GLY A 169 -17.12 -6.82 5.67
N GLU A 170 -15.79 -6.77 5.53
CA GLU A 170 -14.97 -5.68 6.08
C GLU A 170 -15.01 -4.41 5.22
N ILE A 171 -15.14 -4.52 3.89
CA ILE A 171 -15.10 -3.36 2.99
C ILE A 171 -16.36 -2.50 3.10
N ALA A 172 -17.55 -3.12 3.19
CA ALA A 172 -18.81 -2.39 3.18
C ALA A 172 -18.95 -1.35 4.32
N PRO A 173 -18.65 -1.63 5.60
CA PRO A 173 -18.72 -0.61 6.65
C PRO A 173 -17.67 0.49 6.45
N LEU A 174 -16.48 0.14 5.96
CA LEU A 174 -15.41 1.12 5.71
C LEU A 174 -15.79 2.10 4.61
N THR A 175 -16.28 1.61 3.49
CA THR A 175 -16.66 2.51 2.38
C THR A 175 -17.86 3.39 2.73
N ARG A 176 -18.82 2.89 3.54
CA ARG A 176 -19.93 3.71 4.04
C ARG A 176 -19.46 4.83 4.97
N LEU A 177 -18.40 4.61 5.72
CA LEU A 177 -17.75 5.66 6.52
C LEU A 177 -17.03 6.67 5.60
N ALA A 178 -16.32 6.17 4.58
CA ALA A 178 -15.56 7.01 3.66
C ALA A 178 -16.44 7.84 2.72
N ARG A 179 -17.60 7.33 2.29
CA ARG A 179 -18.52 7.97 1.33
C ARG A 179 -17.77 8.56 0.13
N PRO A 180 -17.10 7.71 -0.70
CA PRO A 180 -16.27 8.19 -1.78
C PRO A 180 -17.09 8.79 -2.94
N HIS A 181 -16.51 9.75 -3.65
CA HIS A 181 -17.01 10.25 -4.92
C HIS A 181 -16.57 9.37 -6.09
N VAL A 182 -15.38 8.74 -5.94
CA VAL A 182 -14.84 7.76 -6.88
C VAL A 182 -14.36 6.53 -6.11
N ALA A 183 -14.82 5.35 -6.51
CA ALA A 183 -14.40 4.07 -5.95
C ALA A 183 -13.63 3.26 -7.01
N VAL A 184 -12.41 2.84 -6.70
CA VAL A 184 -11.53 2.12 -7.64
C VAL A 184 -11.31 0.69 -7.17
N VAL A 185 -11.50 -0.26 -8.08
CA VAL A 185 -10.99 -1.63 -7.91
C VAL A 185 -9.81 -1.83 -8.85
N THR A 186 -8.60 -1.96 -8.30
CA THR A 186 -7.38 -2.06 -9.13
C THR A 186 -7.28 -3.40 -9.85
N THR A 187 -7.40 -4.49 -9.13
CA THR A 187 -7.23 -5.86 -9.67
C THR A 187 -7.94 -6.86 -8.80
N ILE A 188 -8.51 -7.90 -9.41
CA ILE A 188 -9.00 -9.11 -8.73
C ILE A 188 -7.99 -10.23 -9.02
N ALA A 189 -7.38 -10.77 -7.98
CA ALA A 189 -6.43 -11.87 -8.04
C ALA A 189 -6.53 -12.73 -6.77
N LYS A 190 -5.95 -13.92 -6.81
CA LYS A 190 -5.86 -14.82 -5.65
C LYS A 190 -5.02 -14.17 -4.54
N ALA A 191 -5.67 -13.45 -3.65
CA ALA A 191 -5.12 -12.90 -2.41
C ALA A 191 -6.17 -13.12 -1.33
N HIS A 192 -5.78 -13.61 -0.15
CA HIS A 192 -6.70 -13.93 0.95
C HIS A 192 -7.70 -15.08 0.62
N VAL A 193 -7.41 -15.94 -0.37
CA VAL A 193 -8.28 -17.07 -0.75
C VAL A 193 -8.53 -17.99 0.43
N GLY A 194 -7.54 -18.20 1.29
CA GLY A 194 -7.68 -19.01 2.49
C GLY A 194 -8.77 -18.54 3.45
N HIS A 195 -9.12 -17.24 3.42
CA HIS A 195 -10.18 -16.66 4.27
C HIS A 195 -11.52 -16.49 3.55
N LEU A 196 -11.53 -16.26 2.24
CA LEU A 196 -12.74 -16.00 1.46
C LEU A 196 -13.24 -17.22 0.66
N GLY A 197 -12.41 -18.24 0.48
CA GLY A 197 -12.77 -19.50 -0.15
C GLY A 197 -12.74 -19.51 -1.68
N SER A 198 -12.99 -18.38 -2.37
CA SER A 198 -12.96 -18.33 -3.84
C SER A 198 -12.59 -16.95 -4.38
N ILE A 199 -12.17 -16.90 -5.66
CA ILE A 199 -11.88 -15.63 -6.34
C ILE A 199 -13.15 -14.81 -6.61
N GLU A 200 -14.28 -15.46 -6.80
CA GLU A 200 -15.59 -14.82 -6.93
C GLU A 200 -15.98 -14.10 -5.63
N ALA A 201 -15.76 -14.72 -4.46
CA ALA A 201 -16.00 -14.10 -3.17
C ALA A 201 -15.06 -12.89 -2.94
N ILE A 202 -13.80 -12.98 -3.41
CA ILE A 202 -12.87 -11.85 -3.40
C ILE A 202 -13.39 -10.71 -4.27
N ALA A 203 -13.91 -11.02 -5.47
CA ALA A 203 -14.47 -10.01 -6.37
C ALA A 203 -15.71 -9.33 -5.78
N ASP A 204 -16.62 -10.11 -5.15
CA ASP A 204 -17.83 -9.59 -4.49
C ASP A 204 -17.48 -8.69 -3.30
N GLU A 205 -16.52 -9.12 -2.47
CA GLU A 205 -16.09 -8.31 -1.33
C GLU A 205 -15.43 -7.00 -1.78
N LYS A 206 -14.52 -7.05 -2.78
CA LYS A 206 -13.89 -5.82 -3.29
C LYS A 206 -14.89 -4.90 -4.00
N ALA A 207 -15.86 -5.47 -4.72
CA ALA A 207 -16.96 -4.71 -5.32
C ALA A 207 -17.84 -4.01 -4.27
N SER A 208 -17.84 -4.48 -3.02
CA SER A 208 -18.55 -3.82 -1.93
C SER A 208 -18.05 -2.40 -1.61
N ILE A 209 -16.89 -1.99 -2.15
CA ILE A 209 -16.41 -0.61 -2.04
C ILE A 209 -17.41 0.38 -2.66
N MET A 210 -18.16 -0.02 -3.65
CA MET A 210 -19.15 0.82 -4.33
C MET A 210 -20.40 1.09 -3.50
N LEU A 211 -20.67 0.30 -2.44
CA LEU A 211 -21.81 0.50 -1.55
C LEU A 211 -21.75 1.80 -0.72
N GLY A 212 -20.60 2.45 -0.69
CA GLY A 212 -20.41 3.74 -0.03
C GLY A 212 -20.36 4.93 -0.96
N LEU A 213 -20.48 4.73 -2.28
CA LEU A 213 -20.44 5.84 -3.24
C LEU A 213 -21.49 6.91 -2.90
N GLU A 214 -21.08 8.17 -2.96
CA GLU A 214 -21.99 9.32 -2.89
C GLU A 214 -22.95 9.30 -4.09
N PRO A 215 -24.12 9.96 -4.01
CA PRO A 215 -25.02 10.12 -5.16
C PRO A 215 -24.26 10.67 -6.38
N ALA A 216 -24.47 10.06 -7.55
CA ALA A 216 -23.73 10.32 -8.80
C ALA A 216 -22.21 10.00 -8.69
N GLY A 217 -21.79 9.18 -7.73
CA GLY A 217 -20.43 8.70 -7.63
C GLY A 217 -20.06 7.75 -8.76
N ILE A 218 -18.76 7.62 -9.04
CA ILE A 218 -18.23 6.88 -10.17
C ILE A 218 -17.45 5.66 -9.68
N ALA A 219 -17.77 4.49 -10.25
CA ALA A 219 -17.02 3.25 -10.09
C ALA A 219 -15.97 3.13 -11.20
N VAL A 220 -14.68 3.02 -10.84
CA VAL A 220 -13.57 2.81 -11.78
C VAL A 220 -13.15 1.34 -11.70
N LEU A 221 -13.41 0.58 -12.78
CA LEU A 221 -13.32 -0.88 -12.78
C LEU A 221 -12.36 -1.42 -13.85
N PRO A 222 -11.60 -2.52 -13.57
CA PRO A 222 -10.70 -3.13 -14.55
C PRO A 222 -11.47 -3.87 -15.64
N ALA A 223 -11.38 -3.40 -16.90
CA ALA A 223 -12.06 -3.99 -18.06
C ALA A 223 -11.55 -5.42 -18.35
N ASP A 224 -10.26 -5.67 -18.14
CA ASP A 224 -9.64 -6.96 -18.41
C ASP A 224 -10.01 -8.06 -17.38
N SER A 225 -10.77 -7.68 -16.33
CA SER A 225 -11.12 -8.64 -15.29
C SER A 225 -12.23 -9.58 -15.75
N PRO A 226 -12.07 -10.91 -15.61
CA PRO A 226 -13.16 -11.86 -15.88
C PRO A 226 -14.35 -11.66 -14.93
N HIS A 227 -14.19 -10.90 -13.87
CA HIS A 227 -15.22 -10.58 -12.88
C HIS A 227 -15.86 -9.19 -13.10
N LEU A 228 -15.60 -8.51 -14.25
CA LEU A 228 -16.13 -7.17 -14.54
C LEU A 228 -17.66 -7.12 -14.41
N ALA A 229 -18.37 -8.03 -15.07
CA ALA A 229 -19.84 -8.05 -15.01
C ALA A 229 -20.40 -8.20 -13.58
N ARG A 230 -19.71 -8.95 -12.72
CA ARG A 230 -20.05 -9.11 -11.29
C ARG A 230 -19.84 -7.79 -10.52
N MET A 231 -18.75 -7.09 -10.79
CA MET A 231 -18.47 -5.78 -10.18
C MET A 231 -19.46 -4.71 -10.67
N GLN A 232 -19.79 -4.69 -11.97
CA GLN A 232 -20.80 -3.79 -12.54
C GLN A 232 -22.17 -4.00 -11.90
N ALA A 233 -22.58 -5.26 -11.71
CA ALA A 233 -23.85 -5.56 -11.05
C ALA A 233 -23.88 -5.02 -9.59
N ARG A 234 -22.73 -4.94 -8.91
CA ARG A 234 -22.63 -4.41 -7.56
C ARG A 234 -22.59 -2.87 -7.51
N ALA A 235 -22.21 -2.22 -8.63
CA ALA A 235 -22.22 -0.77 -8.76
C ALA A 235 -23.65 -0.19 -8.78
N GLY A 236 -24.66 -1.00 -9.11
CA GLY A 236 -26.05 -0.55 -9.16
C GLY A 236 -26.23 0.62 -10.14
N ASP A 237 -26.76 1.75 -9.67
CA ASP A 237 -27.01 2.95 -10.47
C ASP A 237 -25.80 3.89 -10.58
N ALA A 238 -24.63 3.53 -10.01
CA ALA A 238 -23.42 4.33 -10.12
C ALA A 238 -22.92 4.38 -11.58
N ILE A 239 -22.32 5.49 -11.95
CA ILE A 239 -21.64 5.60 -13.24
C ILE A 239 -20.43 4.68 -13.22
N VAL A 240 -20.27 3.82 -14.23
CA VAL A 240 -19.11 2.96 -14.38
C VAL A 240 -18.20 3.53 -15.46
N LEU A 241 -16.91 3.69 -15.11
CA LEU A 241 -15.83 4.00 -16.03
C LEU A 241 -14.83 2.85 -15.97
N THR A 242 -14.47 2.30 -17.11
CA THR A 242 -13.60 1.14 -17.20
C THR A 242 -12.17 1.52 -17.60
N PHE A 243 -11.18 0.78 -17.10
CA PHE A 243 -9.79 0.91 -17.51
C PHE A 243 -9.17 -0.45 -17.80
N GLY A 244 -8.19 -0.51 -18.69
CA GLY A 244 -7.52 -1.77 -19.02
C GLY A 244 -6.86 -1.77 -20.39
N ALA A 245 -6.41 -2.95 -20.84
CA ALA A 245 -5.92 -3.18 -22.19
C ALA A 245 -7.05 -3.60 -23.16
N ASP A 246 -8.22 -3.98 -22.64
CA ASP A 246 -9.38 -4.34 -23.45
C ASP A 246 -9.74 -3.18 -24.39
N PRO A 247 -9.95 -3.44 -25.70
CA PRO A 247 -10.33 -2.41 -26.67
C PRO A 247 -11.60 -1.62 -26.32
N ALA A 248 -12.47 -2.17 -25.49
CA ALA A 248 -13.72 -1.53 -25.05
C ALA A 248 -13.53 -0.71 -23.76
N ALA A 249 -12.33 -0.65 -23.17
CA ALA A 249 -12.07 0.14 -21.97
C ALA A 249 -12.17 1.65 -22.29
N ASP A 250 -12.84 2.41 -21.41
CA ASP A 250 -12.97 3.87 -21.51
C ASP A 250 -11.62 4.59 -21.37
N VAL A 251 -10.73 4.06 -20.50
CA VAL A 251 -9.34 4.50 -20.37
C VAL A 251 -8.44 3.31 -20.65
N ARG A 252 -7.88 3.30 -21.86
CA ARG A 252 -7.25 2.12 -22.43
C ARG A 252 -5.74 2.20 -22.46
N LEU A 253 -5.07 1.16 -21.94
CA LEU A 253 -3.66 0.89 -22.20
C LEU A 253 -3.52 0.37 -23.64
N VAL A 254 -3.05 1.22 -24.54
CA VAL A 254 -2.89 0.85 -25.97
C VAL A 254 -1.63 0.01 -26.15
N HIS A 255 -0.54 0.43 -25.52
CA HIS A 255 0.75 -0.26 -25.57
C HIS A 255 1.62 0.15 -24.38
N SER A 256 2.49 -0.75 -23.93
CA SER A 256 3.54 -0.41 -22.97
C SER A 256 4.81 -1.20 -23.26
N GLU A 257 5.93 -0.50 -23.19
CA GLU A 257 7.27 -1.08 -23.24
C GLU A 257 8.02 -0.73 -21.97
N ALA A 258 8.57 -1.75 -21.30
CA ALA A 258 9.36 -1.57 -20.09
C ALA A 258 10.84 -1.85 -20.36
N ASP A 259 11.70 -1.00 -19.84
CA ASP A 259 13.14 -1.20 -19.77
C ASP A 259 13.63 -1.20 -18.31
N GLU A 260 14.93 -1.21 -18.10
CA GLU A 260 15.52 -1.19 -16.77
C GLU A 260 15.22 0.09 -15.97
N HIS A 261 14.81 1.17 -16.61
CA HIS A 261 14.57 2.47 -15.97
C HIS A 261 13.10 2.74 -15.70
N GLY A 262 12.19 2.22 -16.54
CA GLY A 262 10.77 2.52 -16.42
C GLY A 262 9.92 1.90 -17.52
N SER A 263 8.77 2.50 -17.76
CA SER A 263 7.83 2.08 -18.79
C SER A 263 7.42 3.25 -19.68
N LEU A 264 7.53 3.10 -21.00
CA LEU A 264 6.87 3.97 -21.97
C LEU A 264 5.44 3.44 -22.15
N ILE A 265 4.44 4.28 -21.94
CA ILE A 265 3.03 3.91 -21.93
C ILE A 265 2.30 4.76 -22.97
N HIS A 266 1.57 4.10 -23.87
CA HIS A 266 0.63 4.72 -24.79
C HIS A 266 -0.78 4.42 -24.31
N ILE A 267 -1.58 5.46 -24.15
CA ILE A 267 -2.90 5.40 -23.52
C ILE A 267 -3.93 6.16 -24.36
N ASP A 268 -5.15 5.67 -24.37
CA ASP A 268 -6.34 6.37 -24.86
C ASP A 268 -7.22 6.71 -23.65
N ILE A 269 -7.51 7.97 -23.43
CA ILE A 269 -8.36 8.46 -22.34
C ILE A 269 -9.61 9.06 -22.96
N LEU A 270 -10.72 8.32 -22.96
CA LEU A 270 -12.00 8.75 -23.52
C LEU A 270 -11.89 9.25 -24.98
N GLY A 271 -11.10 8.56 -25.80
CA GLY A 271 -10.86 8.90 -27.21
C GLY A 271 -9.72 9.89 -27.46
N GLN A 272 -9.02 10.32 -26.42
CA GLN A 272 -7.82 11.17 -26.53
C GLN A 272 -6.56 10.36 -26.29
N THR A 273 -5.71 10.24 -27.29
CA THR A 273 -4.45 9.50 -27.18
C THR A 273 -3.35 10.35 -26.53
N ALA A 274 -2.59 9.73 -25.63
CA ALA A 274 -1.44 10.33 -24.97
C ALA A 274 -0.33 9.31 -24.76
N SER A 275 0.86 9.78 -24.40
CA SER A 275 1.98 8.95 -24.01
C SER A 275 2.64 9.53 -22.77
N LEU A 276 3.16 8.65 -21.92
CA LEU A 276 3.93 9.04 -20.72
C LEU A 276 5.11 8.11 -20.49
N ARG A 277 6.15 8.64 -19.87
CA ARG A 277 7.29 7.86 -19.37
C ARG A 277 7.16 7.71 -17.86
N LEU A 278 6.80 6.52 -17.39
CA LEU A 278 6.70 6.22 -15.96
C LEU A 278 8.05 5.69 -15.45
N ASN A 279 8.61 6.26 -14.37
CA ASN A 279 9.87 5.83 -13.74
C ASN A 279 9.73 4.55 -12.90
N ALA A 280 8.85 3.66 -13.34
CA ALA A 280 8.59 2.36 -12.72
C ALA A 280 8.40 1.32 -13.82
N PRO A 281 9.28 0.29 -13.90
CA PRO A 281 9.17 -0.72 -14.94
C PRO A 281 8.09 -1.74 -14.63
N GLY A 282 7.52 -2.29 -15.71
CA GLY A 282 6.64 -3.44 -15.70
C GLY A 282 5.17 -3.13 -15.98
N PRO A 283 4.46 -4.11 -16.58
CA PRO A 283 3.08 -3.93 -17.05
C PRO A 283 2.10 -3.63 -15.90
N HIS A 284 2.37 -4.14 -14.70
CA HIS A 284 1.55 -3.87 -13.51
C HIS A 284 1.64 -2.39 -13.06
N MET A 285 2.82 -1.75 -13.21
CA MET A 285 2.99 -0.33 -12.92
C MET A 285 2.30 0.53 -13.98
N ALA A 286 2.38 0.13 -15.25
CA ALA A 286 1.63 0.77 -16.33
C ALA A 286 0.11 0.70 -16.07
N MET A 287 -0.41 -0.44 -15.69
CA MET A 287 -1.84 -0.62 -15.39
C MET A 287 -2.29 0.21 -14.16
N ASN A 288 -1.46 0.32 -13.12
CA ASN A 288 -1.76 1.20 -11.98
C ASN A 288 -1.81 2.68 -12.39
N ALA A 289 -0.94 3.11 -13.31
CA ALA A 289 -0.96 4.46 -13.87
C ALA A 289 -2.23 4.71 -14.70
N VAL A 290 -2.65 3.74 -15.52
CA VAL A 290 -3.91 3.80 -16.28
C VAL A 290 -5.11 3.90 -15.33
N ALA A 291 -5.15 3.09 -14.27
CA ALA A 291 -6.18 3.18 -13.22
C ALA A 291 -6.21 4.56 -12.55
N ALA A 292 -5.05 5.15 -12.26
CA ALA A 292 -4.96 6.49 -11.66
C ALA A 292 -5.46 7.57 -12.64
N LEU A 293 -5.14 7.48 -13.93
CA LEU A 293 -5.64 8.40 -14.96
C LEU A 293 -7.15 8.24 -15.21
N ALA A 294 -7.68 7.02 -15.05
CA ALA A 294 -9.12 6.80 -15.07
C ALA A 294 -9.84 7.53 -13.92
N VAL A 295 -9.22 7.64 -12.75
CA VAL A 295 -9.75 8.46 -11.64
C VAL A 295 -9.71 9.94 -11.99
N VAL A 296 -8.64 10.43 -12.64
CA VAL A 296 -8.53 11.82 -13.10
C VAL A 296 -9.70 12.16 -14.05
N ALA A 297 -9.95 11.26 -15.02
CA ALA A 297 -11.08 11.39 -15.93
C ALA A 297 -12.44 11.36 -15.20
N ALA A 298 -12.62 10.43 -14.24
CA ALA A 298 -13.81 10.32 -13.40
C ALA A 298 -14.08 11.59 -12.57
N LEU A 299 -13.02 12.27 -12.11
CA LEU A 299 -13.14 13.54 -11.38
C LEU A 299 -13.37 14.75 -12.32
N GLY A 300 -13.32 14.57 -13.64
CA GLY A 300 -13.44 15.64 -14.62
C GLY A 300 -12.22 16.58 -14.66
N LEU A 301 -11.04 16.08 -14.22
CA LEU A 301 -9.79 16.83 -14.20
C LEU A 301 -9.05 16.67 -15.53
N ASP A 302 -8.11 17.60 -15.83
CA ASP A 302 -7.30 17.55 -17.04
C ASP A 302 -6.32 16.36 -17.01
N PRO A 303 -6.46 15.36 -17.91
CA PRO A 303 -5.55 14.23 -17.95
C PRO A 303 -4.09 14.59 -18.26
N THR A 304 -3.84 15.66 -19.03
CA THR A 304 -2.49 16.09 -19.38
C THR A 304 -1.69 16.41 -18.12
N ARG A 305 -2.27 17.15 -17.21
CA ARG A 305 -1.68 17.51 -15.94
C ARG A 305 -1.46 16.29 -15.02
N GLY A 306 -2.34 15.29 -15.13
CA GLY A 306 -2.18 14.00 -14.46
C GLY A 306 -1.00 13.19 -15.01
N ILE A 307 -0.78 13.21 -16.32
CA ILE A 307 0.35 12.57 -17.00
C ILE A 307 1.66 13.20 -16.54
N ASP A 308 1.78 14.54 -16.58
CA ASP A 308 2.99 15.26 -16.13
C ASP A 308 3.38 14.90 -14.69
N ALA A 309 2.38 14.77 -13.81
CA ALA A 309 2.61 14.36 -12.42
C ALA A 309 3.11 12.92 -12.30
N LEU A 310 2.60 11.99 -13.13
CA LEU A 310 3.04 10.59 -13.14
C LEU A 310 4.48 10.41 -13.63
N GLU A 311 4.98 11.26 -14.51
CA GLU A 311 6.37 11.20 -14.98
C GLU A 311 7.37 11.44 -13.84
N THR A 312 6.94 12.10 -12.77
CA THR A 312 7.74 12.33 -11.56
C THR A 312 7.56 11.26 -10.48
N PHE A 313 6.71 10.25 -10.72
CA PHE A 313 6.42 9.22 -9.74
C PHE A 313 7.65 8.40 -9.39
N VAL A 314 7.86 8.15 -8.09
CA VAL A 314 8.90 7.28 -7.54
C VAL A 314 8.23 6.20 -6.67
N PRO A 315 8.48 4.91 -6.95
CA PRO A 315 7.97 3.83 -6.13
C PRO A 315 8.47 3.89 -4.68
N LEU A 316 7.59 3.50 -3.73
CA LEU A 316 7.92 3.45 -2.31
C LEU A 316 8.83 2.26 -1.96
N ALA A 317 9.57 2.40 -0.86
CA ALA A 317 10.29 1.28 -0.24
C ALA A 317 9.34 0.11 0.05
N GLY A 318 9.78 -1.10 -0.26
CA GLY A 318 8.97 -2.32 -0.19
C GLY A 318 7.96 -2.51 -1.32
N ARG A 319 7.83 -1.56 -2.27
CA ARG A 319 6.83 -1.57 -3.35
C ARG A 319 7.38 -1.13 -4.70
N GLY A 320 8.55 -1.65 -5.05
CA GLY A 320 9.21 -1.36 -6.32
C GLY A 320 10.31 -0.31 -6.24
N ALA A 321 10.68 0.15 -5.05
CA ALA A 321 11.82 1.04 -4.90
C ALA A 321 13.10 0.36 -5.38
N ARG A 322 13.91 1.12 -6.13
CA ARG A 322 15.18 0.66 -6.70
C ARG A 322 16.29 1.57 -6.22
N ARG A 323 17.38 0.97 -5.82
CA ARG A 323 18.57 1.73 -5.39
C ARG A 323 19.85 0.95 -5.58
N GLU A 324 20.93 1.66 -5.81
CA GLU A 324 22.26 1.09 -5.75
C GLU A 324 22.69 0.88 -4.30
N ILE A 325 23.37 -0.22 -4.07
CA ILE A 325 24.02 -0.56 -2.79
C ILE A 325 25.52 -0.79 -3.03
N ALA A 326 26.36 -0.36 -2.11
CA ALA A 326 27.80 -0.60 -2.19
C ALA A 326 28.12 -2.08 -1.93
N VAL A 327 28.92 -2.70 -2.80
CA VAL A 327 29.37 -4.09 -2.63
C VAL A 327 30.86 -4.17 -2.97
N GLY A 328 31.71 -4.32 -1.97
CA GLY A 328 33.16 -4.30 -2.14
C GLY A 328 33.63 -2.97 -2.76
N CYS A 329 34.32 -3.04 -3.89
CA CYS A 329 34.79 -1.87 -4.65
C CYS A 329 33.85 -1.47 -5.81
N GLY A 330 32.58 -1.83 -5.76
CA GLY A 330 31.57 -1.51 -6.78
C GLY A 330 30.17 -1.41 -6.20
N SER A 331 29.15 -1.58 -7.04
CA SER A 331 27.74 -1.54 -6.65
C SER A 331 26.95 -2.75 -7.15
N ALA A 332 25.81 -2.97 -6.54
CA ALA A 332 24.75 -3.87 -6.99
C ALA A 332 23.42 -3.10 -6.95
N LEU A 333 22.44 -3.52 -7.76
CA LEU A 333 21.11 -2.94 -7.78
C LEU A 333 20.19 -3.73 -6.84
N LEU A 334 19.52 -3.06 -5.91
CA LEU A 334 18.49 -3.65 -5.04
C LEU A 334 17.10 -3.22 -5.50
N LEU A 335 16.24 -4.21 -5.75
CA LEU A 335 14.82 -4.08 -6.04
C LEU A 335 14.05 -4.45 -4.76
N ASP A 336 13.53 -3.45 -4.05
CA ASP A 336 12.81 -3.65 -2.79
C ASP A 336 11.31 -3.82 -3.01
N GLU A 337 10.85 -5.06 -2.96
CA GLU A 337 9.45 -5.49 -3.02
C GLU A 337 9.03 -6.21 -1.72
N SER A 338 9.72 -5.92 -0.61
CA SER A 338 9.66 -6.69 0.64
C SER A 338 8.39 -6.48 1.48
N TYR A 339 7.48 -5.60 1.06
CA TYR A 339 6.30 -5.26 1.87
C TYR A 339 5.22 -6.34 1.83
N ASN A 340 4.90 -6.90 0.66
CA ASN A 340 3.88 -7.94 0.52
C ASN A 340 4.14 -8.83 -0.71
N GLY A 341 3.51 -10.04 -0.73
CA GLY A 341 3.67 -11.00 -1.81
C GLY A 341 2.44 -11.87 -2.01
N ASN A 342 2.04 -12.03 -3.28
CA ASN A 342 1.12 -13.06 -3.77
C ASN A 342 1.58 -13.48 -5.17
N GLY A 343 1.03 -14.55 -5.72
CA GLY A 343 1.51 -15.14 -6.99
C GLY A 343 1.59 -14.15 -8.15
N ALA A 344 0.59 -13.29 -8.33
CA ALA A 344 0.60 -12.28 -9.40
C ALA A 344 1.71 -11.24 -9.20
N SER A 345 1.87 -10.72 -7.98
CA SER A 345 2.89 -9.72 -7.68
C SER A 345 4.31 -10.30 -7.68
N MET A 346 4.48 -11.60 -7.33
CA MET A 346 5.77 -12.30 -7.46
C MET A 346 6.21 -12.40 -8.91
N ARG A 347 5.31 -12.84 -9.80
CA ARG A 347 5.59 -12.93 -11.24
C ARG A 347 5.95 -11.56 -11.84
N ALA A 348 5.19 -10.53 -11.49
CA ALA A 348 5.45 -9.17 -11.94
C ALA A 348 6.83 -8.64 -11.49
N ALA A 349 7.22 -8.89 -10.24
CA ALA A 349 8.53 -8.49 -9.73
C ALA A 349 9.69 -9.28 -10.38
N LEU A 350 9.50 -10.57 -10.64
CA LEU A 350 10.46 -11.41 -11.38
C LEU A 350 10.65 -10.91 -12.82
N GLU A 351 9.57 -10.49 -13.49
CA GLU A 351 9.65 -9.87 -14.80
C GLU A 351 10.48 -8.57 -14.77
N VAL A 352 10.29 -7.72 -13.75
CA VAL A 352 11.11 -6.52 -13.56
C VAL A 352 12.58 -6.88 -13.32
N LEU A 353 12.86 -7.93 -12.53
CA LEU A 353 14.23 -8.41 -12.34
C LEU A 353 14.87 -8.85 -13.67
N ARG A 354 14.12 -9.52 -14.53
CA ARG A 354 14.58 -9.96 -15.86
C ARG A 354 15.03 -8.82 -16.76
N LEU A 355 14.40 -7.63 -16.62
CA LEU A 355 14.76 -6.44 -17.40
C LEU A 355 16.09 -5.81 -16.97
N GLN A 356 16.62 -6.14 -15.78
CA GLN A 356 17.81 -5.46 -15.28
C GLN A 356 19.09 -5.91 -15.98
N PRO A 357 19.91 -4.98 -16.48
CA PRO A 357 21.23 -5.27 -17.03
C PRO A 357 22.19 -5.58 -15.87
N ALA A 358 22.36 -6.86 -15.56
CA ALA A 358 23.16 -7.30 -14.44
C ALA A 358 24.10 -8.43 -14.85
N ARG A 359 25.21 -8.59 -14.11
CA ARG A 359 26.11 -9.76 -14.27
C ARG A 359 25.43 -11.03 -13.77
N ARG A 360 24.60 -10.90 -12.74
CA ARG A 360 23.80 -11.96 -12.13
C ARG A 360 22.52 -11.36 -11.54
N ARG A 361 21.39 -12.01 -11.79
CA ARG A 361 20.08 -11.69 -11.24
C ARG A 361 19.78 -12.62 -10.09
N VAL A 362 19.57 -12.06 -8.91
CA VAL A 362 19.35 -12.81 -7.67
C VAL A 362 17.93 -12.59 -7.20
N ALA A 363 17.15 -13.66 -7.12
CA ALA A 363 15.82 -13.64 -6.51
C ALA A 363 15.90 -14.10 -5.05
N VAL A 364 15.39 -13.29 -4.12
CA VAL A 364 15.31 -13.59 -2.69
C VAL A 364 13.85 -13.53 -2.27
N LEU A 365 13.23 -14.71 -2.12
CA LEU A 365 11.78 -14.85 -2.00
C LEU A 365 11.38 -15.46 -0.65
N GLY A 366 10.44 -14.83 0.04
CA GLY A 366 9.80 -15.32 1.25
C GLY A 366 8.36 -15.78 0.99
N ASP A 367 7.81 -16.58 1.89
CA ASP A 367 6.47 -17.16 1.78
C ASP A 367 5.41 -16.15 1.37
N MET A 368 4.50 -16.63 0.51
CA MET A 368 3.20 -16.01 0.25
C MET A 368 2.19 -16.59 1.24
N LEU A 369 1.74 -15.75 2.18
CA LEU A 369 0.82 -16.17 3.23
C LEU A 369 -0.64 -16.04 2.77
N GLU A 370 -1.57 -16.61 3.56
CA GLU A 370 -3.03 -16.51 3.39
C GLU A 370 -3.59 -17.20 2.13
N LEU A 371 -2.85 -18.18 1.59
CA LEU A 371 -3.27 -18.97 0.42
C LEU A 371 -4.04 -20.25 0.77
N GLY A 372 -4.12 -20.60 2.06
CA GLY A 372 -4.75 -21.85 2.51
C GLY A 372 -4.11 -23.08 1.86
N ASP A 373 -4.92 -24.07 1.48
CA ASP A 373 -4.48 -25.33 0.90
C ASP A 373 -3.82 -25.17 -0.48
N GLU A 374 -4.03 -24.04 -1.17
CA GLU A 374 -3.38 -23.74 -2.46
C GLU A 374 -1.92 -23.28 -2.29
N GLY A 375 -1.47 -23.01 -1.06
CA GLY A 375 -0.14 -22.49 -0.77
C GLY A 375 1.01 -23.23 -1.47
N PRO A 376 1.18 -24.54 -1.27
CA PRO A 376 2.25 -25.31 -1.89
C PRO A 376 2.25 -25.23 -3.43
N ALA A 377 1.09 -25.38 -4.06
CA ALA A 377 0.95 -25.34 -5.51
C ALA A 377 1.25 -23.94 -6.10
N GLU A 378 0.80 -22.86 -5.44
CA GLU A 378 1.07 -21.49 -5.86
C GLU A 378 2.56 -21.13 -5.73
N HIS A 379 3.28 -21.67 -4.72
CA HIS A 379 4.71 -21.47 -4.58
C HIS A 379 5.49 -22.24 -5.66
N ALA A 380 5.24 -23.54 -5.81
CA ALA A 380 5.85 -24.37 -6.86
C ALA A 380 5.58 -23.79 -8.26
N GLY A 381 4.39 -23.26 -8.50
CA GLY A 381 3.98 -22.62 -9.76
C GLY A 381 4.72 -21.33 -10.13
N LEU A 382 5.65 -20.83 -9.29
CA LEU A 382 6.55 -19.72 -9.62
C LEU A 382 7.83 -20.21 -10.33
N ALA A 383 8.09 -21.52 -10.41
CA ALA A 383 9.35 -22.07 -10.92
C ALA A 383 9.73 -21.56 -12.30
N ASP A 384 8.80 -21.59 -13.26
CA ASP A 384 9.06 -21.11 -14.63
C ASP A 384 9.42 -19.61 -14.65
N ALA A 385 8.74 -18.78 -13.85
CA ALA A 385 9.03 -17.36 -13.77
C ALA A 385 10.42 -17.10 -13.16
N VAL A 386 10.83 -17.88 -12.15
CA VAL A 386 12.18 -17.82 -11.57
C VAL A 386 13.23 -18.24 -12.59
N ILE A 387 13.04 -19.38 -13.28
CA ILE A 387 13.97 -19.91 -14.29
C ILE A 387 14.22 -18.90 -15.42
N GLN A 388 13.18 -18.15 -15.81
CA GLN A 388 13.28 -17.14 -16.89
C GLN A 388 13.91 -15.81 -16.42
N SER A 389 13.91 -15.54 -15.12
CA SER A 389 14.20 -14.19 -14.60
C SER A 389 15.44 -14.10 -13.71
N ALA A 390 15.89 -15.21 -13.11
CA ALA A 390 16.97 -15.21 -12.14
C ALA A 390 18.07 -16.21 -12.51
N ASP A 391 19.31 -15.86 -12.15
CA ASP A 391 20.47 -16.72 -12.25
C ASP A 391 20.75 -17.46 -10.92
N GLN A 392 20.18 -16.95 -9.81
CA GLN A 392 20.28 -17.57 -8.48
C GLN A 392 19.04 -17.27 -7.64
N LEU A 393 18.56 -18.30 -6.90
CA LEU A 393 17.40 -18.25 -6.04
C LEU A 393 17.77 -18.48 -4.58
N PHE A 394 17.37 -17.59 -3.71
CA PHE A 394 17.36 -17.76 -2.24
C PHE A 394 15.92 -17.72 -1.76
N THR A 395 15.58 -18.61 -0.82
CA THR A 395 14.20 -18.68 -0.30
C THR A 395 14.16 -18.82 1.21
N CYS A 396 13.07 -18.39 1.83
CA CYS A 396 12.80 -18.69 3.22
C CYS A 396 11.30 -18.93 3.48
N GLY A 397 11.06 -19.77 4.49
CA GLY A 397 9.73 -20.16 4.93
C GLY A 397 9.33 -21.56 4.44
N PRO A 398 8.42 -22.22 5.15
CA PRO A 398 8.04 -23.60 4.85
C PRO A 398 7.43 -23.81 3.46
N LEU A 399 6.66 -22.83 2.96
CA LEU A 399 5.98 -22.93 1.66
C LEU A 399 6.92 -22.65 0.47
N MET A 400 7.91 -21.77 0.64
CA MET A 400 8.93 -21.50 -0.39
C MET A 400 9.85 -22.69 -0.62
N ARG A 401 9.83 -23.71 0.25
CA ARG A 401 10.53 -24.96 0.02
C ARG A 401 10.09 -25.65 -1.24
N ASP A 402 8.80 -25.65 -1.55
CA ASP A 402 8.24 -26.27 -2.76
C ASP A 402 8.78 -25.59 -4.03
N LEU A 403 8.90 -24.26 -4.04
CA LEU A 403 9.53 -23.55 -5.15
C LEU A 403 11.03 -23.88 -5.25
N PHE A 404 11.75 -23.89 -4.12
CA PHE A 404 13.18 -24.17 -4.09
C PHE A 404 13.52 -25.55 -4.66
N ASP A 405 12.68 -26.54 -4.36
CA ASP A 405 12.83 -27.91 -4.88
C ASP A 405 12.34 -28.07 -6.32
N ALA A 406 11.46 -27.17 -6.80
CA ALA A 406 10.94 -27.18 -8.18
C ALA A 406 11.91 -26.58 -9.23
N VAL A 407 12.82 -25.69 -8.82
CA VAL A 407 13.80 -25.09 -9.77
C VAL A 407 15.02 -26.00 -9.96
N PRO A 408 15.75 -25.89 -11.10
CA PRO A 408 17.00 -26.62 -11.34
C PRO A 408 18.05 -26.36 -10.24
N GLU A 409 18.82 -27.38 -9.88
CA GLU A 409 19.84 -27.30 -8.83
C GLU A 409 20.87 -26.17 -9.08
N ALA A 410 21.21 -25.92 -10.33
CA ALA A 410 22.14 -24.85 -10.73
C ALA A 410 21.66 -23.44 -10.35
N LEU A 411 20.35 -23.21 -10.16
CA LEU A 411 19.79 -21.94 -9.72
C LEU A 411 19.69 -21.84 -8.18
N ARG A 412 19.82 -22.94 -7.45
CA ARG A 412 19.63 -22.99 -6.01
C ARG A 412 20.81 -22.37 -5.28
N GLY A 413 20.57 -21.23 -4.64
CA GLY A 413 21.52 -20.62 -3.70
C GLY A 413 21.40 -21.26 -2.32
N ALA A 414 20.38 -20.85 -1.55
CA ALA A 414 20.08 -21.42 -0.23
C ALA A 414 18.59 -21.31 0.10
N HIS A 415 18.11 -22.22 0.93
CA HIS A 415 16.82 -22.15 1.58
C HIS A 415 16.99 -22.13 3.09
N ALA A 416 16.23 -21.26 3.80
CA ALA A 416 16.26 -21.14 5.26
C ALA A 416 14.86 -21.23 5.86
N ALA A 417 14.77 -21.52 7.16
CA ALA A 417 13.48 -21.64 7.85
C ALA A 417 12.71 -20.32 7.88
N ASP A 418 13.42 -19.18 7.97
CA ASP A 418 12.84 -17.84 8.01
C ASP A 418 13.80 -16.78 7.46
N SER A 419 13.32 -15.54 7.38
CA SER A 419 14.11 -14.42 6.88
C SER A 419 15.30 -14.05 7.77
N ALA A 420 15.25 -14.33 9.08
CA ALA A 420 16.36 -14.04 10.00
C ALA A 420 17.55 -14.97 9.73
N ALA A 421 17.27 -16.26 9.49
CA ALA A 421 18.28 -17.24 9.12
C ALA A 421 18.81 -17.02 7.69
N LEU A 422 17.93 -16.55 6.76
CA LEU A 422 18.32 -16.29 5.37
C LEU A 422 19.17 -15.02 5.22
N ALA A 423 18.91 -13.99 6.00
CA ALA A 423 19.50 -12.66 5.85
C ALA A 423 21.05 -12.64 5.81
N PRO A 424 21.79 -13.27 6.75
CA PRO A 424 23.25 -13.31 6.71
C PRO A 424 23.80 -14.10 5.50
N ILE A 425 23.07 -15.12 5.04
CA ILE A 425 23.47 -15.94 3.89
C ILE A 425 23.43 -15.10 2.61
N VAL A 426 22.32 -14.37 2.40
CA VAL A 426 22.16 -13.49 1.24
C VAL A 426 23.18 -12.35 1.28
N ALA A 427 23.34 -11.69 2.44
CA ALA A 427 24.29 -10.59 2.60
C ALA A 427 25.74 -11.00 2.29
N ALA A 428 26.11 -12.25 2.57
CA ALA A 428 27.43 -12.80 2.23
C ALA A 428 27.55 -13.25 0.76
N ALA A 429 26.45 -13.56 0.07
CA ALA A 429 26.43 -14.11 -1.27
C ALA A 429 26.36 -13.05 -2.37
N ILE A 430 25.89 -11.82 -2.07
CA ILE A 430 25.78 -10.76 -3.07
C ILE A 430 27.13 -10.26 -3.55
N ALA A 431 27.21 -9.95 -4.84
CA ALA A 431 28.44 -9.54 -5.50
C ALA A 431 28.25 -8.25 -6.32
N ARG A 432 29.37 -7.63 -6.66
CA ARG A 432 29.39 -6.46 -7.56
C ARG A 432 28.73 -6.81 -8.91
N GLY A 433 27.82 -5.96 -9.34
CA GLY A 433 27.10 -6.08 -10.61
C GLY A 433 25.88 -7.00 -10.54
N ASP A 434 25.48 -7.45 -9.34
CA ASP A 434 24.21 -8.15 -9.15
C ASP A 434 23.02 -7.20 -9.27
N ALA A 435 21.87 -7.73 -9.75
CA ALA A 435 20.55 -7.18 -9.50
C ALA A 435 19.80 -8.11 -8.54
N ILE A 436 19.31 -7.58 -7.44
CA ILE A 436 18.77 -8.36 -6.32
C ILE A 436 17.32 -7.97 -6.11
N LEU A 437 16.41 -8.91 -6.29
CA LEU A 437 15.00 -8.77 -5.93
C LEU A 437 14.75 -9.36 -4.54
N VAL A 438 14.18 -8.59 -3.62
CA VAL A 438 13.74 -9.09 -2.30
C VAL A 438 12.23 -8.95 -2.19
N LYS A 439 11.49 -10.08 -2.05
CA LYS A 439 10.03 -10.09 -2.01
C LYS A 439 9.46 -11.20 -1.13
N GLY A 440 8.33 -10.91 -0.47
CA GLY A 440 7.56 -11.86 0.34
C GLY A 440 6.36 -11.20 1.00
N SER A 441 5.47 -11.98 1.60
CA SER A 441 4.39 -11.46 2.43
C SER A 441 4.95 -10.69 3.63
N LEU A 442 4.18 -9.74 4.16
CA LEU A 442 4.61 -8.93 5.32
C LEU A 442 5.05 -9.81 6.49
N GLY A 443 4.29 -10.87 6.78
CA GLY A 443 4.59 -11.81 7.87
C GLY A 443 5.85 -12.65 7.63
N SER A 444 6.35 -12.78 6.39
CA SER A 444 7.63 -13.45 6.10
C SER A 444 8.85 -12.62 6.51
N GLY A 445 8.66 -11.33 6.82
CA GLY A 445 9.66 -10.47 7.41
C GLY A 445 10.85 -10.15 6.50
N MET A 446 10.68 -10.10 5.18
CA MET A 446 11.74 -9.91 4.20
C MET A 446 12.52 -8.60 4.36
N LYS A 447 11.97 -7.62 5.07
CA LYS A 447 12.68 -6.40 5.45
C LYS A 447 14.00 -6.68 6.21
N ARG A 448 14.08 -7.78 6.98
CA ARG A 448 15.31 -8.20 7.67
C ARG A 448 16.44 -8.52 6.69
N VAL A 449 16.10 -9.07 5.52
CA VAL A 449 17.08 -9.33 4.46
C VAL A 449 17.61 -8.02 3.89
N ILE A 450 16.72 -7.03 3.63
CA ILE A 450 17.13 -5.69 3.20
C ILE A 450 18.08 -5.05 4.22
N GLU A 451 17.73 -5.08 5.51
CA GLU A 451 18.54 -4.52 6.59
C GLU A 451 19.91 -5.18 6.70
N ALA A 452 20.00 -6.51 6.50
CA ALA A 452 21.27 -7.22 6.51
C ALA A 452 22.16 -6.88 5.30
N ILE A 453 21.55 -6.72 4.12
CA ILE A 453 22.24 -6.24 2.91
C ILE A 453 22.82 -4.84 3.15
N ASP A 454 22.02 -3.92 3.72
CA ASP A 454 22.45 -2.55 4.03
C ASP A 454 23.62 -2.52 5.04
N GLN A 455 23.54 -3.34 6.09
CA GLN A 455 24.61 -3.45 7.08
C GLN A 455 25.91 -4.01 6.48
N ALA A 456 25.81 -4.95 5.53
CA ALA A 456 26.96 -5.49 4.82
C ALA A 456 27.59 -4.45 3.88
N ALA A 457 26.75 -3.65 3.19
CA ALA A 457 27.16 -2.57 2.31
C ALA A 457 27.90 -1.44 3.06
N CYS A 458 27.54 -1.17 4.31
CA CYS A 458 28.16 -0.15 5.15
C CYS A 458 29.50 -0.57 5.80
N ARG A 459 29.89 -1.84 5.72
CA ARG A 459 31.18 -2.30 6.29
C ARG A 459 32.31 -1.93 5.33
N PRO A 460 33.30 -1.11 5.76
CA PRO A 460 34.49 -0.90 4.96
C PRO A 460 35.18 -2.25 4.72
N SER A 461 35.57 -2.50 3.47
CA SER A 461 36.37 -3.69 3.11
C SER A 461 37.62 -3.71 3.96
N THR A 462 37.71 -4.59 4.96
CA THR A 462 38.97 -4.90 5.63
C THR A 462 39.85 -5.64 4.60
N VAL A 463 40.60 -4.86 3.83
CA VAL A 463 41.72 -5.40 3.07
C VAL A 463 42.70 -5.91 4.14
N THR A 464 42.69 -7.21 4.40
CA THR A 464 43.82 -7.86 5.03
C THR A 464 45.01 -7.70 4.10
N ALA A 465 45.85 -6.70 4.40
CA ALA A 465 47.17 -6.62 3.83
C ALA A 465 47.89 -7.92 4.25
N GLY A 466 47.95 -8.86 3.31
CA GLY A 466 48.78 -10.04 3.46
C GLY A 466 50.24 -9.56 3.64
N ALA A 467 50.80 -9.84 4.80
CA ALA A 467 52.21 -9.68 5.02
C ALA A 467 52.99 -10.58 4.02
N ALA A 468 53.85 -9.91 3.23
CA ALA A 468 54.87 -10.54 2.44
C ALA A 468 56.03 -10.97 3.36
#